data_1dbd64e8dbd5dc313a84229ff5022350
#
_entry.id   1dbd64e8dbd5dc313a84229ff5022350
#
_cell.length_a   1.000
_cell.length_b   1.000
_cell.length_c   1.000
_cell.angle_alpha   90.00
_cell.angle_beta   90.00
_cell.angle_gamma   90.00
#
_symmetry.space_group_name_H-M   'P 1'
#
loop_
_entity.id
_entity.type
_entity.pdbx_description
1 polymer ?
#
loop_
_entity_poly.entity_id
_entity_poly.type
_entity_poly.pdbx_seq_one_letter_code
_entity_poly.pdbx_strand_id
1 'polypeptide(L)'
;MACCEPKDNSKKSLWKTSLVFMTVKVLIHYSFHFIVPLFFVKIFFKDNWKEAFAIMLLTMLIDLDHLLASPIFDASRCSIGYHPLHTVYAAIFYLMLSFSPSWKLKAVSIGCLWHLSTDYIDCLL
;
A
#
# COMPACT_ATOMS: atom_id res chain seq x y z
N MET A 1 28.90 20.67 -42.36
CA MET A 1 28.12 19.41 -42.46
C MET A 1 27.49 19.11 -41.12
N ALA A 2 26.22 19.46 -40.96
CA ALA A 2 25.48 19.17 -39.72
C ALA A 2 24.94 17.74 -39.84
N CYS A 3 25.45 16.83 -38.97
CA CYS A 3 24.90 15.49 -38.84
C CYS A 3 23.50 15.59 -38.30
N CYS A 4 22.50 15.22 -39.12
CA CYS A 4 21.13 14.99 -38.68
C CYS A 4 21.11 13.78 -37.77
N GLU A 5 21.09 14.01 -36.47
CA GLU A 5 20.78 12.98 -35.48
C GLU A 5 19.33 12.54 -35.69
N PRO A 6 19.04 11.26 -35.96
CA PRO A 6 17.68 10.82 -36.11
C PRO A 6 16.93 11.04 -34.79
N LYS A 7 15.88 11.87 -34.82
CA LYS A 7 14.98 12.04 -33.70
C LYS A 7 14.36 10.69 -33.35
N ASP A 8 14.90 10.01 -32.36
CA ASP A 8 14.43 8.71 -31.91
C ASP A 8 13.06 8.86 -31.20
N ASN A 9 12.01 8.89 -32.03
CA ASN A 9 10.62 8.93 -31.58
C ASN A 9 10.25 7.66 -30.78
N SER A 10 10.97 6.55 -30.97
CA SER A 10 10.71 5.30 -30.28
C SER A 10 11.06 5.41 -28.79
N LYS A 11 12.21 6.02 -28.46
CA LYS A 11 12.57 6.30 -27.06
C LYS A 11 11.55 7.18 -26.36
N LYS A 12 11.09 8.26 -27.04
CA LYS A 12 10.09 9.16 -26.47
C LYS A 12 8.76 8.46 -26.20
N SER A 13 8.33 7.52 -27.05
CA SER A 13 7.11 6.76 -26.83
C SER A 13 7.26 5.79 -25.64
N LEU A 14 8.39 5.11 -25.53
CA LEU A 14 8.70 4.20 -24.40
C LEU A 14 8.71 4.94 -23.07
N TRP A 15 9.35 6.13 -23.02
CA TRP A 15 9.33 6.96 -21.80
C TRP A 15 7.93 7.39 -21.38
N LYS A 16 7.09 7.80 -22.35
CA LYS A 16 5.71 8.18 -22.06
C LYS A 16 4.89 7.00 -21.53
N THR A 17 5.02 5.83 -22.12
CA THR A 17 4.32 4.61 -21.70
C THR A 17 4.76 4.21 -20.29
N SER A 18 6.07 4.23 -20.02
CA SER A 18 6.60 3.93 -18.68
C SER A 18 6.11 4.92 -17.63
N LEU A 19 6.08 6.23 -17.95
CA LEU A 19 5.61 7.26 -17.03
C LEU A 19 4.12 7.10 -16.71
N VAL A 20 3.29 6.83 -17.72
CA VAL A 20 1.85 6.57 -17.53
C VAL A 20 1.63 5.34 -16.66
N PHE A 21 2.34 4.26 -16.92
CA PHE A 21 2.25 3.03 -16.12
C PHE A 21 2.61 3.28 -14.65
N MET A 22 3.72 3.98 -14.39
CA MET A 22 4.13 4.35 -13.03
C MET A 22 3.09 5.23 -12.33
N THR A 23 2.51 6.20 -13.05
CA THR A 23 1.48 7.08 -12.48
C THR A 23 0.22 6.29 -12.13
N VAL A 24 -0.23 5.40 -13.01
CA VAL A 24 -1.40 4.54 -12.76
C VAL A 24 -1.17 3.62 -11.55
N LYS A 25 0.00 2.99 -11.46
CA LYS A 25 0.38 2.14 -10.32
C LYS A 25 0.29 2.92 -9.00
N VAL A 26 0.89 4.10 -8.95
CA VAL A 26 0.86 4.99 -7.78
C VAL A 26 -0.56 5.40 -7.41
N LEU A 27 -1.40 5.76 -8.38
CA LEU A 27 -2.79 6.14 -8.14
C LEU A 27 -3.61 4.97 -7.59
N ILE A 28 -3.44 3.77 -8.13
CA ILE A 28 -4.11 2.55 -7.65
C ILE A 28 -3.69 2.28 -6.20
N HIS A 29 -2.38 2.27 -5.93
CA HIS A 29 -1.83 2.00 -4.60
C HIS A 29 -2.43 2.94 -3.54
N TYR A 30 -2.35 4.27 -3.75
CA TYR A 30 -2.92 5.22 -2.80
C TYR A 30 -4.45 5.16 -2.71
N SER A 31 -5.14 4.86 -3.81
CA SER A 31 -6.59 4.66 -3.76
C SER A 31 -6.98 3.48 -2.87
N PHE A 32 -6.25 2.38 -2.92
CA PHE A 32 -6.48 1.24 -2.06
C PHE A 32 -6.21 1.57 -0.58
N HIS A 33 -5.19 2.38 -0.29
CA HIS A 33 -4.87 2.76 1.09
C HIS A 33 -5.86 3.76 1.71
N PHE A 34 -6.47 4.64 0.91
CA PHE A 34 -7.32 5.72 1.44
C PHE A 34 -8.81 5.56 1.14
N ILE A 35 -9.18 5.13 -0.07
CA ILE A 35 -10.58 5.07 -0.49
C ILE A 35 -11.23 3.78 -0.01
N VAL A 36 -10.58 2.64 -0.19
CA VAL A 36 -11.17 1.34 0.17
C VAL A 36 -11.41 1.21 1.68
N PRO A 37 -10.53 1.66 2.60
CA PRO A 37 -10.83 1.71 4.02
C PRO A 37 -12.12 2.47 4.37
N LEU A 38 -12.44 3.54 3.62
CA LEU A 38 -13.68 4.28 3.82
C LEU A 38 -14.93 3.41 3.57
N PHE A 39 -14.88 2.52 2.57
CA PHE A 39 -15.97 1.57 2.33
C PHE A 39 -16.05 0.53 3.44
N PHE A 40 -14.92 -0.02 3.87
CA PHE A 40 -14.91 -0.99 4.97
C PHE A 40 -15.53 -0.43 6.25
N VAL A 41 -15.16 0.78 6.66
CA VAL A 41 -15.70 1.34 7.90
C VAL A 41 -17.20 1.60 7.81
N LYS A 42 -17.71 1.98 6.64
CA LYS A 42 -19.14 2.18 6.45
C LYS A 42 -19.94 0.87 6.45
N ILE A 43 -19.33 -0.25 6.11
CA ILE A 43 -19.96 -1.56 6.12
C ILE A 43 -19.88 -2.18 7.51
N PHE A 44 -18.69 -2.21 8.12
CA PHE A 44 -18.42 -2.96 9.35
C PHE A 44 -18.55 -2.14 10.64
N PHE A 45 -18.44 -0.79 10.56
CA PHE A 45 -18.43 0.10 11.73
C PHE A 45 -19.40 1.27 11.59
N LYS A 46 -20.64 1.00 11.16
CA LYS A 46 -21.64 2.03 10.82
C LYS A 46 -21.79 3.13 11.86
N ASP A 47 -21.86 2.77 13.14
CA ASP A 47 -22.08 3.71 14.23
C ASP A 47 -20.81 4.52 14.60
N ASN A 48 -19.64 3.93 14.40
CA ASN A 48 -18.34 4.52 14.75
C ASN A 48 -17.44 4.74 13.52
N TRP A 49 -18.03 4.90 12.35
CA TRP A 49 -17.27 4.89 11.09
C TRP A 49 -16.16 5.94 11.00
N LYS A 50 -16.36 7.13 11.61
CA LYS A 50 -15.34 8.21 11.58
C LYS A 50 -14.10 7.82 12.40
N GLU A 51 -14.34 7.31 13.63
CA GLU A 51 -13.24 6.86 14.49
C GLU A 51 -12.56 5.62 13.90
N ALA A 52 -13.33 4.67 13.38
CA ALA A 52 -12.81 3.48 12.73
C ALA A 52 -11.98 3.85 11.49
N PHE A 53 -12.40 4.84 10.71
CA PHE A 53 -11.64 5.35 9.56
C PHE A 53 -10.32 5.97 10.01
N ALA A 54 -10.34 6.81 11.04
CA ALA A 54 -9.12 7.38 11.60
C ALA A 54 -8.16 6.28 12.10
N ILE A 55 -8.68 5.25 12.79
CA ILE A 55 -7.88 4.11 13.23
C ILE A 55 -7.27 3.37 12.04
N MET A 56 -8.05 3.09 10.99
CA MET A 56 -7.54 2.42 9.79
C MET A 56 -6.49 3.26 9.06
N LEU A 57 -6.63 4.59 9.02
CA LEU A 57 -5.58 5.46 8.49
C LEU A 57 -4.31 5.42 9.36
N LEU A 58 -4.45 5.36 10.68
CA LEU A 58 -3.30 5.22 11.58
C LEU A 58 -2.56 3.89 11.40
N THR A 59 -3.21 2.85 10.87
CA THR A 59 -2.49 1.60 10.55
C THR A 59 -1.45 1.77 9.44
N MET A 60 -1.47 2.87 8.67
CA MET A 60 -0.37 3.23 7.77
C MET A 60 0.97 3.42 8.49
N LEU A 61 0.95 3.62 9.82
CA LEU A 61 2.18 3.72 10.61
C LEU A 61 3.00 2.42 10.63
N ILE A 62 2.45 1.28 10.20
CA ILE A 62 3.25 0.05 10.04
C ILE A 62 4.36 0.25 9.01
N ASP A 63 4.19 1.16 8.04
CA ASP A 63 5.22 1.51 7.06
C ASP A 63 6.46 2.19 7.67
N LEU A 64 6.40 2.61 8.92
CA LEU A 64 7.60 3.12 9.61
C LEU A 64 8.70 2.07 9.73
N ASP A 65 8.37 0.79 9.61
CA ASP A 65 9.38 -0.29 9.61
C ASP A 65 10.27 -0.26 8.36
N HIS A 66 9.86 0.42 7.28
CA HIS A 66 10.71 0.67 6.11
C HIS A 66 11.96 1.48 6.44
N LEU A 67 11.91 2.32 7.49
CA LEU A 67 13.06 3.09 7.95
C LEU A 67 14.19 2.20 8.52
N LEU A 68 13.88 0.96 8.88
CA LEU A 68 14.86 -0.02 9.38
C LEU A 68 15.63 -0.70 8.24
N ALA A 69 15.23 -0.48 6.99
CA ALA A 69 15.85 -1.12 5.84
C ALA A 69 17.05 -0.34 5.29
N SER A 70 18.01 -1.03 4.69
CA SER A 70 19.13 -0.42 3.99
C SER A 70 19.26 -0.99 2.56
N PRO A 71 19.10 -0.15 1.51
CA PRO A 71 18.64 1.23 1.56
C PRO A 71 17.20 1.38 2.06
N ILE A 72 16.85 2.54 2.61
CA ILE A 72 15.49 2.81 3.13
C ILE A 72 14.45 2.67 2.02
N PHE A 73 14.76 3.17 0.83
CA PHE A 73 13.88 3.08 -0.34
C PHE A 73 14.53 2.26 -1.45
N ASP A 74 13.81 1.26 -1.93
CA ASP A 74 14.18 0.44 -3.08
C ASP A 74 12.89 0.04 -3.83
N ALA A 75 12.69 0.61 -5.01
CA ALA A 75 11.49 0.40 -5.82
C ALA A 75 11.35 -1.04 -6.37
N SER A 76 12.43 -1.83 -6.36
CA SER A 76 12.43 -3.23 -6.82
C SER A 76 12.17 -4.23 -5.70
N ARG A 77 12.14 -3.76 -4.43
CA ARG A 77 11.99 -4.62 -3.26
C ARG A 77 10.52 -4.73 -2.86
N CYS A 78 10.03 -5.96 -2.80
CA CYS A 78 8.71 -6.24 -2.23
C CYS A 78 8.73 -6.01 -0.71
N SER A 79 7.74 -5.26 -0.19
CA SER A 79 7.60 -5.00 1.25
C SER A 79 7.28 -6.27 2.02
N ILE A 80 6.47 -7.17 1.43
CA ILE A 80 5.99 -8.39 2.08
C ILE A 80 7.14 -9.38 2.31
N GLY A 81 7.29 -9.79 3.56
CA GLY A 81 8.31 -10.74 4.01
C GLY A 81 9.68 -10.13 4.28
N TYR A 82 9.91 -8.88 3.86
CA TYR A 82 11.17 -8.18 4.10
C TYR A 82 11.13 -7.32 5.37
N HIS A 83 10.03 -6.57 5.56
CA HIS A 83 9.87 -5.70 6.72
C HIS A 83 9.18 -6.43 7.88
N PRO A 84 9.57 -6.17 9.16
CA PRO A 84 9.07 -6.91 10.32
C PRO A 84 7.54 -6.89 10.46
N LEU A 85 6.90 -5.74 10.21
CA LEU A 85 5.45 -5.58 10.31
C LEU A 85 4.70 -6.05 9.06
N HIS A 86 5.42 -6.45 8.00
CA HIS A 86 4.89 -6.97 6.74
C HIS A 86 5.18 -8.47 6.54
N THR A 87 5.44 -9.19 7.63
CA THR A 87 5.68 -10.65 7.61
C THR A 87 4.39 -11.44 7.75
N VAL A 88 4.45 -12.73 7.42
CA VAL A 88 3.35 -13.69 7.68
C VAL A 88 3.03 -13.75 9.18
N TYR A 89 4.03 -13.64 10.05
CA TYR A 89 3.83 -13.62 11.50
C TYR A 89 3.03 -12.39 11.94
N ALA A 90 3.36 -11.23 11.39
CA ALA A 90 2.59 -10.01 11.62
C ALA A 90 1.14 -10.14 11.11
N ALA A 91 0.95 -10.72 9.91
CA ALA A 91 -0.38 -10.99 9.37
C ALA A 91 -1.22 -11.90 10.28
N ILE A 92 -0.62 -12.97 10.83
CA ILE A 92 -1.29 -13.86 11.78
C ILE A 92 -1.65 -13.09 13.06
N PHE A 93 -0.75 -12.27 13.57
CA PHE A 93 -1.03 -11.43 14.74
C PHE A 93 -2.18 -10.46 14.48
N TYR A 94 -2.19 -9.77 13.34
CA TYR A 94 -3.28 -8.89 12.96
C TYR A 94 -4.60 -9.66 12.81
N LEU A 95 -4.58 -10.85 12.21
CA LEU A 95 -5.76 -11.70 12.12
C LEU A 95 -6.31 -12.08 13.50
N MET A 96 -5.44 -12.39 14.46
CA MET A 96 -5.86 -12.70 15.83
C MET A 96 -6.56 -11.51 16.51
N LEU A 97 -6.17 -10.27 16.22
CA LEU A 97 -6.84 -9.08 16.73
C LEU A 97 -8.30 -8.99 16.26
N SER A 98 -8.66 -9.58 15.12
CA SER A 98 -10.03 -9.57 14.60
C SER A 98 -11.03 -10.31 15.51
N PHE A 99 -10.55 -11.25 16.31
CA PHE A 99 -11.37 -12.00 17.28
C PHE A 99 -11.58 -11.26 18.60
N SER A 100 -10.94 -10.11 18.79
CA SER A 100 -11.13 -9.28 20.00
C SER A 100 -12.60 -8.82 20.12
N PRO A 101 -13.15 -8.72 21.34
CA PRO A 101 -14.47 -8.11 21.55
C PRO A 101 -14.48 -6.59 21.26
N SER A 102 -13.32 -5.94 21.28
CA SER A 102 -13.19 -4.50 21.04
C SER A 102 -13.30 -4.16 19.56
N TRP A 103 -14.28 -3.32 19.20
CA TRP A 103 -14.43 -2.85 17.85
C TRP A 103 -13.21 -2.03 17.36
N LYS A 104 -12.51 -1.33 18.27
CA LYS A 104 -11.28 -0.59 17.94
C LYS A 104 -10.15 -1.52 17.51
N LEU A 105 -9.95 -2.63 18.20
CA LEU A 105 -8.97 -3.64 17.83
C LEU A 105 -9.35 -4.35 16.52
N LYS A 106 -10.64 -4.55 16.26
CA LYS A 106 -11.10 -5.04 14.95
C LYS A 106 -10.79 -4.04 13.83
N ALA A 107 -10.96 -2.74 14.06
CA ALA A 107 -10.60 -1.71 13.09
C ALA A 107 -9.09 -1.70 12.80
N VAL A 108 -8.24 -1.82 13.83
CA VAL A 108 -6.79 -1.98 13.66
C VAL A 108 -6.47 -3.24 12.85
N SER A 109 -7.05 -4.37 13.21
CA SER A 109 -6.87 -5.65 12.50
C SER A 109 -7.18 -5.51 11.02
N ILE A 110 -8.39 -5.04 10.68
CA ILE A 110 -8.83 -4.89 9.29
C ILE A 110 -7.93 -3.90 8.56
N GLY A 111 -7.54 -2.79 9.19
CA GLY A 111 -6.65 -1.80 8.61
C GLY A 111 -5.28 -2.40 8.26
N CYS A 112 -4.63 -3.09 9.20
CA CYS A 112 -3.33 -3.73 8.97
C CYS A 112 -3.40 -4.84 7.92
N LEU A 113 -4.41 -5.71 7.99
CA LEU A 113 -4.58 -6.78 7.00
C LEU A 113 -4.85 -6.25 5.61
N TRP A 114 -5.65 -5.18 5.50
CA TRP A 114 -5.89 -4.52 4.24
C TRP A 114 -4.63 -3.86 3.68
N HIS A 115 -3.85 -3.21 4.54
CA HIS A 115 -2.56 -2.62 4.17
C HIS A 115 -1.62 -3.69 3.58
N LEU A 116 -1.40 -4.79 4.29
CA LEU A 116 -0.59 -5.89 3.79
C LEU A 116 -1.09 -6.46 2.46
N SER A 117 -2.43 -6.54 2.30
CA SER A 117 -3.03 -7.01 1.05
C SER A 117 -2.75 -6.06 -0.12
N THR A 118 -2.78 -4.75 0.13
CA THR A 118 -2.45 -3.73 -0.88
C THR A 118 -0.99 -3.82 -1.30
N ASP A 119 -0.07 -3.94 -0.34
CA ASP A 119 1.35 -4.09 -0.61
C ASP A 119 1.67 -5.39 -1.34
N TYR A 120 0.97 -6.48 -1.00
CA TYR A 120 1.10 -7.73 -1.74
C TYR A 120 0.66 -7.59 -3.20
N ILE A 121 -0.45 -6.91 -3.46
CA ILE A 121 -0.90 -6.61 -4.82
C ILE A 121 0.14 -5.77 -5.56
N ASP A 122 0.72 -4.77 -4.89
CA ASP A 122 1.76 -3.90 -5.47
C ASP A 122 3.04 -4.68 -5.83
N CYS A 123 3.39 -5.71 -5.06
CA CYS A 123 4.49 -6.62 -5.38
C CYS A 123 4.23 -7.49 -6.64
N LEU A 124 2.96 -7.74 -6.98
CA LEU A 124 2.59 -8.55 -8.16
C LEU A 124 2.50 -7.72 -9.44
N LEU A 125 2.37 -6.40 -9.34
CA LEU A 125 2.28 -5.45 -10.47
C LEU A 125 3.63 -4.89 -10.88
#